data_4568a6ba7333da89298878152d538105
#
_entry.id   4568a6ba7333da89298878152d538105
#
_cell.length_a   1.000
_cell.length_b   1.000
_cell.length_c   1.000
_cell.angle_alpha   90.00
_cell.angle_beta   90.00
_cell.angle_gamma   90.00
#
_symmetry.space_group_name_H-M   'P 1'
#
loop_
_entity.id
_entity.type
_entity.pdbx_description
1 polymer ?
#
loop_
_entity_poly.entity_id
_entity_poly.type
_entity_poly.pdbx_seq_one_letter_code
_entity_poly.pdbx_strand_id
1 'polypeptide(L)'
;LFKSKYKYTFVVNNLKYKIMNFTITGSLGNISKPLAEILIAAGHQVTIISRNEAKKKAIEELGATAAIGSVEDVAFLTKAFSGKDAIYTMVPPNFGASDIRGFISSTGKKYAEAIEAAGVKHVVNLSSIGAHLDGGTGPIAGLHDVEQTYSKLEGVAVKNLRPAYFYINFLGNVDMVKHAGILGSNYGADTPLVLVHPNDIAAVAAEELQQAFTGKSIRYIASDESTGRNVASVLGAAIDKPELPWVEFSDEDALQGMMQAGLPEPMAKSYVEMGDAMRSRKLYEHYFNNKPSSLGKTKLEDFAKEFAQVYQA
;
A
#
# COMPACT_ATOMS: atom_id res chain seq x y z
N LEU A 1 -35.90 -36.01 44.03
CA LEU A 1 -34.56 -36.22 43.50
C LEU A 1 -34.62 -36.44 41.97
N PHE A 2 -34.63 -35.36 41.16
CA PHE A 2 -34.47 -35.45 39.71
C PHE A 2 -33.12 -34.77 39.34
N LYS A 3 -32.15 -35.59 39.00
CA LYS A 3 -30.90 -35.11 38.37
C LYS A 3 -31.12 -35.06 36.86
N SER A 4 -31.32 -33.86 36.30
CA SER A 4 -31.29 -33.62 34.86
C SER A 4 -29.82 -33.57 34.42
N LYS A 5 -29.40 -34.54 33.61
CA LYS A 5 -28.11 -34.55 32.90
C LYS A 5 -28.31 -33.91 31.52
N TYR A 6 -28.11 -32.62 31.40
CA TYR A 6 -27.90 -32.02 30.06
C TYR A 6 -26.43 -32.22 29.66
N LYS A 7 -26.19 -33.15 28.73
CA LYS A 7 -24.93 -33.23 27.98
C LYS A 7 -24.98 -32.21 26.88
N TYR A 8 -24.27 -31.10 27.05
CA TYR A 8 -23.99 -30.21 25.93
C TYR A 8 -22.93 -30.88 25.05
N THR A 9 -23.35 -31.38 23.89
CA THR A 9 -22.45 -31.83 22.83
C THR A 9 -22.02 -30.58 22.08
N PHE A 10 -20.80 -30.10 22.31
CA PHE A 10 -20.18 -29.10 21.48
C PHE A 10 -19.89 -29.73 20.10
N VAL A 11 -20.70 -29.39 19.10
CA VAL A 11 -20.39 -29.67 17.70
C VAL A 11 -19.34 -28.66 17.30
N VAL A 12 -18.07 -29.03 17.37
CA VAL A 12 -16.99 -28.27 16.74
C VAL A 12 -17.16 -28.50 15.23
N ASN A 13 -17.74 -27.52 14.56
CA ASN A 13 -17.75 -27.48 13.07
C ASN A 13 -16.30 -27.42 12.62
N ASN A 14 -15.70 -28.56 12.30
CA ASN A 14 -14.43 -28.65 11.57
C ASN A 14 -14.65 -28.19 10.11
N LEU A 15 -14.84 -26.90 9.89
CA LEU A 15 -14.57 -26.31 8.60
C LEU A 15 -13.08 -26.47 8.39
N LYS A 16 -12.67 -27.46 7.61
CA LYS A 16 -11.30 -27.59 7.09
C LYS A 16 -11.04 -26.39 6.22
N TYR A 17 -10.47 -25.32 6.79
CA TYR A 17 -9.97 -24.21 5.99
C TYR A 17 -8.94 -24.78 5.01
N LYS A 18 -9.16 -24.56 3.71
CA LYS A 18 -8.21 -24.97 2.68
C LYS A 18 -6.91 -24.19 2.88
N ILE A 19 -5.81 -24.87 3.14
CA ILE A 19 -4.48 -24.26 3.12
C ILE A 19 -4.21 -23.79 1.70
N MET A 20 -3.91 -22.52 1.54
CA MET A 20 -3.61 -21.88 0.26
C MET A 20 -2.13 -21.51 0.19
N ASN A 21 -1.63 -21.40 -1.04
CA ASN A 21 -0.26 -21.03 -1.36
C ASN A 21 -0.23 -19.65 -2.00
N PHE A 22 0.44 -18.71 -1.39
CA PHE A 22 0.54 -17.34 -1.87
C PHE A 22 1.98 -16.96 -2.24
N THR A 23 2.14 -16.08 -3.22
CA THR A 23 3.39 -15.34 -3.41
C THR A 23 3.12 -13.85 -3.24
N ILE A 24 3.99 -13.17 -2.48
CA ILE A 24 3.90 -11.76 -2.15
C ILE A 24 5.15 -11.05 -2.67
N THR A 25 4.98 -9.98 -3.45
CA THR A 25 6.07 -9.06 -3.79
C THR A 25 6.23 -7.99 -2.70
N GLY A 26 7.31 -7.19 -2.75
CA GLY A 26 7.52 -6.07 -1.81
C GLY A 26 8.36 -6.43 -0.57
N SER A 27 8.92 -7.63 -0.54
CA SER A 27 9.86 -8.06 0.52
C SER A 27 9.26 -7.93 1.93
N LEU A 28 10.02 -7.42 2.90
CA LEU A 28 9.59 -7.11 4.27
C LEU A 28 9.22 -5.62 4.40
N GLY A 29 8.51 -5.08 3.39
CA GLY A 29 8.02 -3.70 3.41
C GLY A 29 6.82 -3.50 4.34
N ASN A 30 6.41 -2.24 4.50
CA ASN A 30 5.39 -1.80 5.46
C ASN A 30 4.00 -2.45 5.27
N ILE A 31 3.70 -2.96 4.07
CA ILE A 31 2.46 -3.68 3.78
C ILE A 31 2.72 -5.17 3.69
N SER A 32 3.79 -5.57 2.96
CA SER A 32 4.02 -6.98 2.62
C SER A 32 4.41 -7.84 3.83
N LYS A 33 5.13 -7.25 4.81
CA LYS A 33 5.45 -7.96 6.06
C LYS A 33 4.20 -8.27 6.88
N PRO A 34 3.35 -7.28 7.29
CA PRO A 34 2.13 -7.58 8.03
C PRO A 34 1.13 -8.44 7.24
N LEU A 35 1.07 -8.30 5.90
CA LEU A 35 0.27 -9.19 5.06
C LEU A 35 0.73 -10.64 5.18
N ALA A 36 2.04 -10.90 5.11
CA ALA A 36 2.61 -12.24 5.27
C ALA A 36 2.31 -12.81 6.67
N GLU A 37 2.50 -12.01 7.72
CA GLU A 37 2.19 -12.40 9.10
C GLU A 37 0.74 -12.81 9.27
N ILE A 38 -0.22 -12.06 8.71
CA ILE A 38 -1.65 -12.39 8.75
C ILE A 38 -1.93 -13.73 8.05
N LEU A 39 -1.39 -13.94 6.85
CA LEU A 39 -1.63 -15.15 6.06
C LEU A 39 -0.98 -16.39 6.71
N ILE A 40 0.21 -16.25 7.26
CA ILE A 40 0.91 -17.33 7.97
C ILE A 40 0.15 -17.69 9.25
N ALA A 41 -0.30 -16.70 10.02
CA ALA A 41 -1.11 -16.91 11.22
C ALA A 41 -2.45 -17.62 10.92
N ALA A 42 -3.00 -17.42 9.71
CA ALA A 42 -4.17 -18.13 9.22
C ALA A 42 -3.86 -19.56 8.72
N GLY A 43 -2.61 -20.02 8.78
CA GLY A 43 -2.18 -21.36 8.39
C GLY A 43 -1.87 -21.55 6.91
N HIS A 44 -1.71 -20.47 6.16
CA HIS A 44 -1.37 -20.51 4.73
C HIS A 44 0.14 -20.60 4.49
N GLN A 45 0.53 -21.07 3.31
CA GLN A 45 1.92 -21.06 2.86
C GLN A 45 2.21 -19.78 2.07
N VAL A 46 3.23 -19.05 2.51
CA VAL A 46 3.59 -17.76 1.92
C VAL A 46 5.01 -17.81 1.37
N THR A 47 5.18 -17.39 0.13
CA THR A 47 6.48 -17.10 -0.48
C THR A 47 6.64 -15.59 -0.60
N ILE A 48 7.75 -15.03 -0.12
CA ILE A 48 8.05 -13.61 -0.21
C ILE A 48 9.19 -13.38 -1.19
N ILE A 49 8.95 -12.54 -2.21
CA ILE A 49 9.97 -12.12 -3.16
C ILE A 49 10.78 -10.97 -2.57
N SER A 50 12.10 -11.10 -2.59
CA SER A 50 13.05 -10.05 -2.22
C SER A 50 14.26 -10.06 -3.14
N ARG A 51 14.76 -8.89 -3.55
CA ARG A 51 16.04 -8.79 -4.27
C ARG A 51 17.27 -8.81 -3.34
N ASN A 52 17.06 -8.70 -2.03
CA ASN A 52 18.14 -8.60 -1.04
C ASN A 52 18.31 -9.94 -0.33
N GLU A 53 19.43 -10.64 -0.62
CA GLU A 53 19.80 -11.91 0.02
C GLU A 53 19.88 -11.80 1.55
N ALA A 54 20.32 -10.66 2.08
CA ALA A 54 20.41 -10.45 3.54
C ALA A 54 19.05 -10.52 4.25
N LYS A 55 17.93 -10.36 3.53
CA LYS A 55 16.58 -10.51 4.09
C LYS A 55 16.08 -11.94 4.15
N LYS A 56 16.79 -12.90 3.53
CA LYS A 56 16.38 -14.30 3.47
C LYS A 56 16.09 -14.88 4.85
N LYS A 57 17.05 -14.75 5.77
CA LYS A 57 16.90 -15.25 7.14
C LYS A 57 15.68 -14.66 7.85
N ALA A 58 15.48 -13.35 7.76
CA ALA A 58 14.34 -12.69 8.40
C ALA A 58 13.00 -13.11 7.77
N ILE A 59 12.96 -13.42 6.46
CA ILE A 59 11.77 -13.96 5.80
C ILE A 59 11.45 -15.37 6.30
N GLU A 60 12.48 -16.22 6.43
CA GLU A 60 12.34 -17.60 6.91
C GLU A 60 11.95 -17.65 8.39
N GLU A 61 12.46 -16.74 9.21
CA GLU A 61 12.08 -16.59 10.62
C GLU A 61 10.61 -16.18 10.82
N LEU A 62 9.99 -15.52 9.84
CA LEU A 62 8.54 -15.28 9.84
C LEU A 62 7.73 -16.55 9.54
N GLY A 63 8.36 -17.64 9.10
CA GLY A 63 7.69 -18.84 8.63
C GLY A 63 7.31 -18.80 7.13
N ALA A 64 7.84 -17.84 6.36
CA ALA A 64 7.65 -17.76 4.93
C ALA A 64 8.81 -18.42 4.16
N THR A 65 8.57 -18.78 2.91
CA THR A 65 9.62 -19.18 1.97
C THR A 65 10.24 -17.94 1.32
N ALA A 66 11.55 -17.79 1.36
CA ALA A 66 12.23 -16.69 0.67
C ALA A 66 12.44 -17.05 -0.82
N ALA A 67 12.01 -16.19 -1.72
CA ALA A 67 12.36 -16.22 -3.14
C ALA A 67 13.24 -15.00 -3.44
N ILE A 68 14.54 -15.24 -3.61
CA ILE A 68 15.50 -14.17 -3.82
C ILE A 68 15.77 -13.98 -5.31
N GLY A 69 15.43 -12.77 -5.81
CA GLY A 69 15.58 -12.40 -7.21
C GLY A 69 14.94 -11.04 -7.53
N SER A 70 15.11 -10.62 -8.77
CA SER A 70 14.60 -9.33 -9.23
C SER A 70 13.16 -9.43 -9.74
N VAL A 71 12.33 -8.44 -9.43
CA VAL A 71 11.01 -8.26 -10.04
C VAL A 71 11.09 -7.84 -11.52
N GLU A 72 12.28 -7.61 -12.02
CA GLU A 72 12.54 -7.33 -13.44
C GLU A 72 12.90 -8.58 -14.26
N ASP A 73 13.08 -9.73 -13.60
CA ASP A 73 13.38 -11.03 -14.22
C ASP A 73 12.09 -11.86 -14.35
N VAL A 74 11.57 -11.93 -15.57
CA VAL A 74 10.31 -12.65 -15.88
C VAL A 74 10.44 -14.14 -15.61
N ALA A 75 11.58 -14.75 -15.90
CA ALA A 75 11.77 -16.20 -15.69
C ALA A 75 11.78 -16.53 -14.18
N PHE A 76 12.44 -15.69 -13.37
CA PHE A 76 12.40 -15.82 -11.92
C PHE A 76 10.98 -15.63 -11.37
N LEU A 77 10.27 -14.59 -11.83
CA LEU A 77 8.88 -14.32 -11.42
C LEU A 77 7.95 -15.48 -11.79
N THR A 78 8.06 -16.01 -13.03
CA THR A 78 7.26 -17.15 -13.49
C THR A 78 7.45 -18.35 -12.56
N LYS A 79 8.69 -18.65 -12.17
CA LYS A 79 8.99 -19.72 -11.23
C LYS A 79 8.37 -19.43 -9.84
N ALA A 80 8.49 -18.21 -9.33
CA ALA A 80 7.97 -17.83 -8.03
C ALA A 80 6.43 -17.81 -7.97
N PHE A 81 5.76 -17.58 -9.09
CA PHE A 81 4.30 -17.53 -9.22
C PHE A 81 3.69 -18.91 -9.54
N SER A 82 4.47 -19.85 -10.09
CA SER A 82 3.96 -21.17 -10.50
C SER A 82 3.39 -21.95 -9.32
N GLY A 83 2.21 -22.55 -9.54
CA GLY A 83 1.53 -23.41 -8.54
C GLY A 83 0.95 -22.65 -7.37
N LYS A 84 0.77 -21.32 -7.47
CA LYS A 84 0.15 -20.51 -6.41
C LYS A 84 -1.36 -20.40 -6.60
N ASP A 85 -2.11 -20.42 -5.50
CA ASP A 85 -3.56 -20.20 -5.51
C ASP A 85 -3.89 -18.74 -5.83
N ALA A 86 -3.13 -17.79 -5.29
CA ALA A 86 -3.19 -16.36 -5.61
C ALA A 86 -1.85 -15.66 -5.36
N ILE A 87 -1.66 -14.50 -5.97
CA ILE A 87 -0.48 -13.67 -5.76
C ILE A 87 -0.86 -12.24 -5.39
N TYR A 88 -0.01 -11.62 -4.58
CA TYR A 88 -0.05 -10.19 -4.31
C TYR A 88 1.09 -9.50 -5.06
N THR A 89 0.74 -8.52 -5.90
CA THR A 89 1.71 -7.72 -6.65
C THR A 89 1.73 -6.28 -6.16
N MET A 90 2.91 -5.73 -6.01
CA MET A 90 3.17 -4.31 -5.84
C MET A 90 4.46 -3.95 -6.57
N VAL A 91 4.52 -2.75 -7.13
CA VAL A 91 5.74 -2.24 -7.74
C VAL A 91 6.57 -1.57 -6.65
N PRO A 92 7.79 -2.08 -6.35
CA PRO A 92 8.63 -1.44 -5.36
C PRO A 92 9.09 -0.06 -5.83
N PRO A 93 9.20 0.94 -4.93
CA PRO A 93 9.69 2.25 -5.31
C PRO A 93 11.14 2.18 -5.82
N ASN A 94 11.42 2.96 -6.86
CA ASN A 94 12.77 3.18 -7.38
C ASN A 94 13.06 4.68 -7.45
N PHE A 95 13.61 5.21 -6.37
CA PHE A 95 13.92 6.64 -6.26
C PHE A 95 15.00 7.10 -7.25
N GLY A 96 15.81 6.19 -7.79
CA GLY A 96 16.83 6.50 -8.80
C GLY A 96 16.33 6.46 -10.25
N ALA A 97 15.06 6.15 -10.49
CA ALA A 97 14.52 6.11 -11.85
C ALA A 97 14.43 7.52 -12.44
N SER A 98 14.97 7.70 -13.64
CA SER A 98 14.83 8.95 -14.41
C SER A 98 13.43 9.10 -15.03
N ASP A 99 12.78 7.98 -15.35
CA ASP A 99 11.38 7.87 -15.78
C ASP A 99 10.62 6.98 -14.82
N ILE A 100 9.94 7.60 -13.84
CA ILE A 100 9.22 6.90 -12.79
C ILE A 100 8.00 6.16 -13.33
N ARG A 101 7.22 6.81 -14.21
CA ARG A 101 6.05 6.19 -14.85
C ARG A 101 6.45 4.99 -15.69
N GLY A 102 7.49 5.17 -16.54
CA GLY A 102 8.01 4.08 -17.37
C GLY A 102 8.54 2.91 -16.55
N PHE A 103 9.24 3.17 -15.44
CA PHE A 103 9.68 2.11 -14.52
C PHE A 103 8.50 1.32 -13.94
N ILE A 104 7.48 2.01 -13.41
CA ILE A 104 6.30 1.37 -12.83
C ILE A 104 5.55 0.56 -13.89
N SER A 105 5.27 1.16 -15.04
CA SER A 105 4.59 0.54 -16.17
C SER A 105 5.33 -0.70 -16.67
N SER A 106 6.66 -0.61 -16.85
CA SER A 106 7.47 -1.75 -17.34
C SER A 106 7.51 -2.90 -16.33
N THR A 107 7.59 -2.61 -15.04
CA THR A 107 7.51 -3.63 -13.99
C THR A 107 6.15 -4.33 -14.00
N GLY A 108 5.05 -3.58 -14.17
CA GLY A 108 3.71 -4.14 -14.32
C GLY A 108 3.58 -5.07 -15.52
N LYS A 109 4.20 -4.73 -16.66
CA LYS A 109 4.24 -5.60 -17.87
C LYS A 109 4.98 -6.91 -17.60
N LYS A 110 6.13 -6.87 -16.91
CA LYS A 110 6.89 -8.07 -16.52
C LYS A 110 6.11 -8.96 -15.57
N TYR A 111 5.37 -8.37 -14.63
CA TYR A 111 4.44 -9.13 -13.79
C TYR A 111 3.36 -9.80 -14.62
N ALA A 112 2.73 -9.08 -15.55
CA ALA A 112 1.67 -9.62 -16.40
C ALA A 112 2.18 -10.82 -17.23
N GLU A 113 3.34 -10.70 -17.85
CA GLU A 113 4.00 -11.78 -18.59
C GLU A 113 4.25 -13.00 -17.71
N ALA A 114 4.78 -12.80 -16.50
CA ALA A 114 5.02 -13.89 -15.56
C ALA A 114 3.73 -14.53 -15.04
N ILE A 115 2.65 -13.75 -14.83
CA ILE A 115 1.32 -14.21 -14.43
C ILE A 115 0.75 -15.17 -15.50
N GLU A 116 0.80 -14.77 -16.76
CA GLU A 116 0.33 -15.59 -17.89
C GLU A 116 1.16 -16.87 -18.00
N ALA A 117 2.50 -16.75 -18.00
CA ALA A 117 3.41 -17.89 -18.13
C ALA A 117 3.29 -18.89 -16.98
N ALA A 118 3.04 -18.42 -15.76
CA ALA A 118 2.84 -19.26 -14.57
C ALA A 118 1.42 -19.83 -14.46
N GLY A 119 0.46 -19.36 -15.27
CA GLY A 119 -0.93 -19.81 -15.25
C GLY A 119 -1.71 -19.37 -14.00
N VAL A 120 -1.29 -18.29 -13.33
CA VAL A 120 -1.97 -17.74 -12.14
C VAL A 120 -3.36 -17.26 -12.51
N LYS A 121 -4.36 -17.54 -11.65
CA LYS A 121 -5.76 -17.21 -11.90
C LYS A 121 -6.31 -16.08 -11.02
N HIS A 122 -5.64 -15.77 -9.89
CA HIS A 122 -6.08 -14.74 -8.95
C HIS A 122 -4.93 -13.83 -8.59
N VAL A 123 -5.13 -12.53 -8.80
CA VAL A 123 -4.15 -11.47 -8.53
C VAL A 123 -4.77 -10.39 -7.67
N VAL A 124 -4.18 -10.09 -6.54
CA VAL A 124 -4.44 -8.90 -5.74
C VAL A 124 -3.31 -7.91 -6.00
N ASN A 125 -3.62 -6.80 -6.63
CA ASN A 125 -2.64 -5.81 -7.05
C ASN A 125 -2.72 -4.56 -6.19
N LEU A 126 -1.60 -4.12 -5.62
CA LEU A 126 -1.51 -2.82 -4.95
C LEU A 126 -1.41 -1.72 -6.01
N SER A 127 -2.50 -1.02 -6.17
CA SER A 127 -2.62 0.19 -6.98
C SER A 127 -2.63 1.43 -6.08
N SER A 128 -3.38 2.47 -6.42
CA SER A 128 -3.51 3.70 -5.63
C SER A 128 -4.87 4.37 -5.87
N ILE A 129 -5.33 5.14 -4.88
CA ILE A 129 -6.29 6.22 -5.13
C ILE A 129 -5.74 7.11 -6.25
N GLY A 130 -6.60 7.57 -7.15
CA GLY A 130 -6.17 8.35 -8.33
C GLY A 130 -5.77 7.53 -9.55
N ALA A 131 -5.61 6.20 -9.46
CA ALA A 131 -5.27 5.34 -10.61
C ALA A 131 -6.37 5.23 -11.68
N HIS A 132 -7.50 5.90 -11.52
CA HIS A 132 -8.50 6.06 -12.58
C HIS A 132 -8.09 7.12 -13.61
N LEU A 133 -7.14 7.99 -13.28
CA LEU A 133 -6.59 9.04 -14.15
C LEU A 133 -5.39 8.53 -14.91
N ASP A 134 -5.31 8.88 -16.18
CA ASP A 134 -4.22 8.47 -17.08
C ASP A 134 -2.97 9.36 -17.01
N GLY A 135 -3.01 10.42 -16.21
CA GLY A 135 -1.89 11.35 -16.03
C GLY A 135 -2.21 12.49 -15.06
N GLY A 136 -1.23 13.37 -14.83
CA GLY A 136 -1.37 14.49 -13.91
C GLY A 136 -1.43 14.06 -12.44
N THR A 137 -0.88 12.89 -12.10
CA THR A 137 -0.95 12.28 -10.76
C THR A 137 0.40 11.78 -10.27
N GLY A 138 1.47 12.20 -10.92
CA GLY A 138 2.83 11.79 -10.60
C GLY A 138 3.03 10.26 -10.72
N PRO A 139 3.57 9.60 -9.67
CA PRO A 139 3.86 8.16 -9.74
C PRO A 139 2.62 7.31 -9.98
N ILE A 140 1.43 7.80 -9.63
CA ILE A 140 0.16 7.08 -9.73
C ILE A 140 -0.22 6.81 -11.20
N ALA A 141 0.20 7.67 -12.13
CA ALA A 141 0.02 7.44 -13.56
C ALA A 141 0.66 6.12 -14.03
N GLY A 142 1.79 5.73 -13.44
CA GLY A 142 2.39 4.41 -13.70
C GLY A 142 1.55 3.25 -13.16
N LEU A 143 0.86 3.44 -12.03
CA LEU A 143 -0.06 2.44 -11.48
C LEU A 143 -1.35 2.32 -12.31
N HIS A 144 -1.84 3.44 -12.89
CA HIS A 144 -2.86 3.39 -13.92
C HIS A 144 -2.43 2.47 -15.07
N ASP A 145 -1.23 2.64 -15.61
CA ASP A 145 -0.70 1.80 -16.69
C ASP A 145 -0.63 0.32 -16.31
N VAL A 146 -0.31 0.00 -15.03
CA VAL A 146 -0.35 -1.38 -14.51
C VAL A 146 -1.77 -1.91 -14.50
N GLU A 147 -2.75 -1.16 -14.01
CA GLU A 147 -4.17 -1.58 -14.05
C GLU A 147 -4.64 -1.82 -15.48
N GLN A 148 -4.27 -0.95 -16.44
CA GLN A 148 -4.58 -1.15 -17.86
C GLN A 148 -3.92 -2.39 -18.44
N THR A 149 -2.69 -2.70 -18.04
CA THR A 149 -1.98 -3.92 -18.43
C THR A 149 -2.70 -5.16 -17.89
N TYR A 150 -3.07 -5.15 -16.61
CA TYR A 150 -3.74 -6.28 -15.97
C TYR A 150 -5.20 -6.47 -16.44
N SER A 151 -5.85 -5.42 -16.92
CA SER A 151 -7.20 -5.53 -17.49
C SER A 151 -7.25 -6.45 -18.73
N LYS A 152 -6.11 -6.59 -19.42
CA LYS A 152 -5.97 -7.40 -20.64
C LYS A 152 -5.64 -8.87 -20.37
N LEU A 153 -5.30 -9.26 -19.13
CA LEU A 153 -4.98 -10.65 -18.77
C LEU A 153 -6.23 -11.53 -18.91
N GLU A 154 -6.25 -12.42 -19.90
CA GLU A 154 -7.37 -13.32 -20.14
C GLU A 154 -7.45 -14.46 -19.12
N GLY A 155 -8.64 -14.75 -18.63
CA GLY A 155 -8.87 -15.85 -17.69
C GLY A 155 -8.21 -15.64 -16.30
N VAL A 156 -7.75 -14.44 -15.98
CA VAL A 156 -7.19 -14.06 -14.69
C VAL A 156 -8.14 -13.10 -13.99
N ALA A 157 -8.54 -13.40 -12.77
CA ALA A 157 -9.27 -12.47 -11.90
C ALA A 157 -8.27 -11.51 -11.25
N VAL A 158 -8.56 -10.20 -11.30
CA VAL A 158 -7.71 -9.16 -10.72
C VAL A 158 -8.51 -8.27 -9.79
N LYS A 159 -8.02 -8.11 -8.57
CA LYS A 159 -8.49 -7.13 -7.60
C LYS A 159 -7.45 -6.03 -7.46
N ASN A 160 -7.72 -4.83 -7.99
CA ASN A 160 -6.88 -3.66 -7.78
C ASN A 160 -7.27 -2.98 -6.46
N LEU A 161 -6.37 -3.01 -5.50
CA LEU A 161 -6.50 -2.29 -4.25
C LEU A 161 -6.05 -0.85 -4.49
N ARG A 162 -6.93 0.10 -4.23
CA ARG A 162 -6.64 1.54 -4.35
C ARG A 162 -6.59 2.17 -2.96
N PRO A 163 -5.47 2.00 -2.23
CA PRO A 163 -5.29 2.66 -0.95
C PRO A 163 -5.20 4.17 -1.11
N ALA A 164 -5.61 4.87 -0.07
CA ALA A 164 -5.49 6.30 0.09
C ALA A 164 -4.04 6.73 0.37
N TYR A 165 -3.80 8.00 0.68
CA TYR A 165 -2.48 8.52 1.02
C TYR A 165 -1.99 7.90 2.34
N PHE A 166 -0.76 7.36 2.35
CA PHE A 166 -0.24 6.63 3.51
C PHE A 166 0.13 7.58 4.65
N TYR A 167 -0.30 7.29 5.87
CA TYR A 167 0.13 8.02 7.07
C TYR A 167 1.66 8.09 7.18
N ILE A 168 2.35 6.98 6.90
CA ILE A 168 3.81 6.91 7.02
C ILE A 168 4.56 7.90 6.10
N ASN A 169 3.91 8.48 5.10
CA ASN A 169 4.52 9.52 4.28
C ASN A 169 4.81 10.79 5.10
N PHE A 170 4.03 11.04 6.16
CA PHE A 170 4.29 12.18 7.06
C PHE A 170 5.57 12.02 7.88
N LEU A 171 6.13 10.81 8.01
CA LEU A 171 7.43 10.62 8.64
C LEU A 171 8.56 11.34 7.87
N GLY A 172 8.41 11.51 6.56
CA GLY A 172 9.32 12.32 5.75
C GLY A 172 9.32 13.82 6.10
N ASN A 173 8.34 14.28 6.88
CA ASN A 173 8.26 15.66 7.33
C ASN A 173 8.86 15.91 8.74
N VAL A 174 9.39 14.88 9.40
CA VAL A 174 9.93 15.01 10.77
C VAL A 174 11.02 16.06 10.84
N ASP A 175 11.94 16.12 9.89
CA ASP A 175 13.00 17.13 9.86
C ASP A 175 12.44 18.55 9.65
N MET A 176 11.41 18.70 8.81
CA MET A 176 10.71 19.97 8.63
C MET A 176 10.09 20.45 9.94
N VAL A 177 9.45 19.54 10.71
CA VAL A 177 8.89 19.86 12.03
C VAL A 177 9.98 20.17 13.05
N LYS A 178 11.11 19.44 13.05
CA LYS A 178 12.23 19.68 13.97
C LYS A 178 12.90 21.04 13.73
N HIS A 179 13.15 21.37 12.48
CA HIS A 179 14.01 22.53 12.13
C HIS A 179 13.22 23.79 11.78
N ALA A 180 12.05 23.67 11.16
CA ALA A 180 11.24 24.82 10.77
C ALA A 180 9.99 25.01 11.63
N GLY A 181 9.60 24.02 12.42
CA GLY A 181 8.41 24.12 13.28
C GLY A 181 7.09 24.14 12.50
N ILE A 182 7.06 23.56 11.30
CA ILE A 182 5.89 23.54 10.42
C ILE A 182 5.67 22.16 9.83
N LEU A 183 4.45 21.85 9.40
CA LEU A 183 4.12 20.85 8.39
C LEU A 183 3.65 21.57 7.13
N GLY A 184 3.81 20.95 5.97
CA GLY A 184 3.32 21.57 4.75
C GLY A 184 3.52 20.75 3.49
N SER A 185 2.87 21.22 2.44
CA SER A 185 2.97 20.66 1.07
C SER A 185 2.53 21.73 0.07
N ASN A 186 2.53 21.41 -1.22
CA ASN A 186 1.98 22.28 -2.28
C ASN A 186 0.45 22.20 -2.39
N TYR A 187 -0.22 21.86 -1.28
CA TYR A 187 -1.68 21.94 -1.15
C TYR A 187 -2.06 22.52 0.22
N GLY A 188 -3.20 23.22 0.24
CA GLY A 188 -3.60 24.04 1.39
C GLY A 188 -4.05 23.23 2.61
N ALA A 189 -4.06 23.91 3.76
CA ALA A 189 -4.46 23.34 5.04
C ALA A 189 -5.86 22.70 5.03
N ASP A 190 -6.78 23.23 4.24
CA ASP A 190 -8.17 22.78 4.14
C ASP A 190 -8.43 21.85 2.95
N THR A 191 -7.37 21.46 2.23
CA THR A 191 -7.46 20.43 1.19
C THR A 191 -7.90 19.12 1.81
N PRO A 192 -8.96 18.47 1.30
CA PRO A 192 -9.37 17.15 1.77
C PRO A 192 -8.25 16.13 1.56
N LEU A 193 -7.98 15.35 2.58
CA LEU A 193 -7.03 14.25 2.56
C LEU A 193 -7.76 12.95 2.90
N VAL A 194 -7.61 11.95 2.04
CA VAL A 194 -8.03 10.59 2.36
C VAL A 194 -6.78 9.81 2.73
N LEU A 195 -6.76 9.23 3.91
CA LEU A 195 -5.57 8.69 4.56
C LEU A 195 -5.73 7.20 4.88
N VAL A 196 -4.61 6.46 4.92
CA VAL A 196 -4.64 5.04 5.24
C VAL A 196 -3.37 4.60 5.98
N HIS A 197 -3.54 3.67 6.93
CA HIS A 197 -2.42 2.99 7.57
C HIS A 197 -2.01 1.72 6.78
N PRO A 198 -0.71 1.41 6.63
CA PRO A 198 -0.25 0.21 5.93
C PRO A 198 -0.82 -1.11 6.48
N ASN A 199 -1.06 -1.20 7.79
CA ASN A 199 -1.67 -2.39 8.40
C ASN A 199 -3.12 -2.62 7.94
N ASP A 200 -3.89 -1.55 7.71
CA ASP A 200 -5.25 -1.66 7.19
C ASP A 200 -5.24 -2.11 5.71
N ILE A 201 -4.22 -1.69 4.94
CA ILE A 201 -4.01 -2.20 3.58
C ILE A 201 -3.67 -3.69 3.62
N ALA A 202 -2.77 -4.10 4.52
CA ALA A 202 -2.37 -5.50 4.68
C ALA A 202 -3.55 -6.39 5.08
N ALA A 203 -4.41 -5.92 5.99
CA ALA A 203 -5.61 -6.64 6.40
C ALA A 203 -6.58 -6.86 5.24
N VAL A 204 -6.84 -5.82 4.43
CA VAL A 204 -7.70 -5.92 3.24
C VAL A 204 -7.07 -6.80 2.17
N ALA A 205 -5.76 -6.70 1.93
CA ALA A 205 -5.06 -7.56 0.99
C ALA A 205 -5.13 -9.04 1.40
N ALA A 206 -5.00 -9.33 2.70
CA ALA A 206 -5.15 -10.68 3.23
C ALA A 206 -6.58 -11.21 3.07
N GLU A 207 -7.59 -10.37 3.30
CA GLU A 207 -8.99 -10.73 3.06
C GLU A 207 -9.22 -11.11 1.59
N GLU A 208 -8.80 -10.26 0.64
CA GLU A 208 -9.00 -10.48 -0.80
C GLU A 208 -8.22 -11.69 -1.33
N LEU A 209 -7.01 -11.96 -0.81
CA LEU A 209 -6.24 -13.14 -1.21
C LEU A 209 -6.91 -14.47 -0.80
N GLN A 210 -7.66 -14.47 0.28
CA GLN A 210 -8.32 -15.66 0.82
C GLN A 210 -9.73 -15.86 0.25
N GLN A 211 -10.27 -14.90 -0.50
CA GLN A 211 -11.60 -14.96 -1.07
C GLN A 211 -11.57 -15.28 -2.57
N ALA A 212 -12.56 -16.01 -3.05
CA ALA A 212 -12.78 -16.19 -4.47
C ALA A 212 -13.45 -14.93 -5.05
N PHE A 213 -12.89 -14.41 -6.13
CA PHE A 213 -13.48 -13.33 -6.91
C PHE A 213 -13.28 -13.61 -8.41
N THR A 214 -14.05 -12.95 -9.25
CA THR A 214 -14.01 -13.12 -10.71
C THR A 214 -13.88 -11.78 -11.42
N GLY A 215 -13.41 -11.81 -12.66
CA GLY A 215 -13.26 -10.61 -13.49
C GLY A 215 -12.22 -9.63 -12.96
N LYS A 216 -12.41 -8.37 -13.32
CA LYS A 216 -11.56 -7.25 -12.91
C LYS A 216 -12.38 -6.31 -12.03
N SER A 217 -11.86 -5.98 -10.87
CA SER A 217 -12.55 -5.10 -9.93
C SER A 217 -11.57 -4.26 -9.12
N ILE A 218 -12.08 -3.21 -8.50
CA ILE A 218 -11.32 -2.31 -7.64
C ILE A 218 -11.87 -2.36 -6.22
N ARG A 219 -11.02 -2.08 -5.23
CA ARG A 219 -11.41 -1.85 -3.84
C ARG A 219 -10.62 -0.68 -3.28
N TYR A 220 -11.33 0.35 -2.83
CA TYR A 220 -10.72 1.46 -2.11
C TYR A 220 -10.44 1.09 -0.67
N ILE A 221 -9.32 1.61 -0.12
CA ILE A 221 -8.92 1.40 1.27
C ILE A 221 -8.55 2.75 1.87
N ALA A 222 -9.28 3.16 2.88
CA ALA A 222 -9.04 4.38 3.62
C ALA A 222 -9.23 4.12 5.12
N SER A 223 -8.44 4.77 5.96
CA SER A 223 -8.57 4.71 7.42
C SER A 223 -9.25 5.95 7.98
N ASP A 224 -8.96 7.13 7.37
CA ASP A 224 -9.58 8.41 7.73
C ASP A 224 -9.79 9.31 6.52
N GLU A 225 -10.77 10.21 6.66
CA GLU A 225 -10.93 11.40 5.83
C GLU A 225 -10.62 12.63 6.70
N SER A 226 -9.69 13.48 6.28
CA SER A 226 -9.12 14.54 7.10
C SER A 226 -8.78 15.77 6.25
N THR A 227 -7.98 16.69 6.79
CA THR A 227 -7.40 17.85 6.11
C THR A 227 -5.96 18.05 6.60
N GLY A 228 -5.15 18.82 5.86
CA GLY A 228 -3.80 19.17 6.30
C GLY A 228 -3.78 19.83 7.68
N ARG A 229 -4.73 20.73 7.95
CA ARG A 229 -4.91 21.39 9.25
C ARG A 229 -5.12 20.38 10.37
N ASN A 230 -6.02 19.42 10.18
CA ASN A 230 -6.28 18.40 11.22
C ASN A 230 -5.06 17.48 11.40
N VAL A 231 -4.38 17.11 10.31
CA VAL A 231 -3.13 16.34 10.41
C VAL A 231 -2.08 17.07 11.22
N ALA A 232 -1.84 18.36 10.95
CA ALA A 232 -0.90 19.16 11.70
C ALA A 232 -1.28 19.25 13.19
N SER A 233 -2.55 19.47 13.50
CA SER A 233 -3.06 19.54 14.88
C SER A 233 -2.85 18.21 15.63
N VAL A 234 -3.21 17.06 15.02
CA VAL A 234 -3.11 15.76 15.67
C VAL A 234 -1.64 15.33 15.86
N LEU A 235 -0.80 15.49 14.82
CA LEU A 235 0.62 15.17 14.92
C LEU A 235 1.34 16.14 15.88
N GLY A 236 0.99 17.42 15.81
CA GLY A 236 1.54 18.44 16.71
C GLY A 236 1.22 18.16 18.19
N ALA A 237 -0.02 17.79 18.50
CA ALA A 237 -0.42 17.44 19.86
C ALA A 237 0.39 16.23 20.40
N ALA A 238 0.71 15.25 19.56
CA ALA A 238 1.48 14.07 19.96
C ALA A 238 2.96 14.35 20.27
N ILE A 239 3.48 15.53 19.86
CA ILE A 239 4.87 15.96 20.07
C ILE A 239 4.97 17.23 20.92
N ASP A 240 3.94 17.53 21.73
CA ASP A 240 3.84 18.71 22.57
C ASP A 240 3.92 20.07 21.81
N LYS A 241 3.46 20.10 20.56
CA LYS A 241 3.36 21.27 19.69
C LYS A 241 1.93 21.44 19.13
N PRO A 242 0.90 21.67 19.99
CA PRO A 242 -0.50 21.67 19.56
C PRO A 242 -0.83 22.76 18.51
N GLU A 243 -0.02 23.81 18.43
CA GLU A 243 -0.15 24.91 17.46
C GLU A 243 0.69 24.69 16.19
N LEU A 244 1.14 23.43 15.91
CA LEU A 244 1.92 23.12 14.71
C LEU A 244 1.13 23.54 13.46
N PRO A 245 1.64 24.51 12.66
CA PRO A 245 0.90 24.98 11.49
C PRO A 245 1.07 24.05 10.30
N TRP A 246 0.04 24.02 9.45
CA TRP A 246 0.17 23.53 8.09
C TRP A 246 0.44 24.72 7.15
N VAL A 247 1.50 24.65 6.35
CA VAL A 247 1.90 25.67 5.39
C VAL A 247 1.70 25.17 3.98
N GLU A 248 1.03 25.93 3.15
CA GLU A 248 0.95 25.70 1.72
C GLU A 248 2.16 26.33 1.03
N PHE A 249 2.93 25.52 0.34
CA PHE A 249 4.06 25.94 -0.47
C PHE A 249 3.64 26.17 -1.93
N SER A 250 4.34 27.03 -2.65
CA SER A 250 4.28 27.03 -4.10
C SER A 250 4.83 25.69 -4.65
N ASP A 251 4.47 25.35 -5.88
CA ASP A 251 5.02 24.15 -6.53
C ASP A 251 6.54 24.24 -6.67
N GLU A 252 7.08 25.46 -6.88
CA GLU A 252 8.50 25.75 -6.95
C GLU A 252 9.21 25.53 -5.60
N ASP A 253 8.65 26.07 -4.51
CA ASP A 253 9.22 25.90 -3.18
C ASP A 253 9.17 24.43 -2.73
N ALA A 254 8.07 23.74 -3.01
CA ALA A 254 7.93 22.31 -2.71
C ALA A 254 8.95 21.46 -3.49
N LEU A 255 9.16 21.76 -4.78
CA LEU A 255 10.18 21.11 -5.61
C LEU A 255 11.58 21.33 -5.02
N GLN A 256 11.95 22.57 -4.74
CA GLN A 256 13.26 22.90 -4.19
C GLN A 256 13.48 22.27 -2.82
N GLY A 257 12.46 22.30 -1.93
CA GLY A 257 12.53 21.68 -0.62
C GLY A 257 12.77 20.16 -0.70
N MET A 258 12.07 19.46 -1.59
CA MET A 258 12.28 18.02 -1.80
C MET A 258 13.66 17.71 -2.36
N MET A 259 14.17 18.51 -3.30
CA MET A 259 15.53 18.34 -3.83
C MET A 259 16.60 18.61 -2.78
N GLN A 260 16.44 19.64 -1.94
CA GLN A 260 17.33 19.91 -0.80
C GLN A 260 17.30 18.79 0.24
N ALA A 261 16.17 18.13 0.43
CA ALA A 261 16.03 16.93 1.27
C ALA A 261 16.61 15.66 0.61
N GLY A 262 17.23 15.80 -0.58
CA GLY A 262 17.96 14.71 -1.26
C GLY A 262 17.12 13.86 -2.23
N LEU A 263 15.87 14.25 -2.54
CA LEU A 263 15.11 13.59 -3.59
C LEU A 263 15.67 13.95 -4.98
N PRO A 264 15.88 12.96 -5.87
CA PRO A 264 16.21 13.25 -7.26
C PRO A 264 15.12 14.10 -7.92
N GLU A 265 15.51 15.03 -8.77
CA GLU A 265 14.59 15.98 -9.43
C GLU A 265 13.40 15.31 -10.14
N PRO A 266 13.55 14.19 -10.90
CA PRO A 266 12.40 13.53 -11.52
C PRO A 266 11.37 13.05 -10.49
N MET A 267 11.82 12.56 -9.35
CA MET A 267 10.94 12.11 -8.28
C MET A 267 10.27 13.30 -7.58
N ALA A 268 11.01 14.37 -7.29
CA ALA A 268 10.48 15.59 -6.69
C ALA A 268 9.39 16.22 -7.58
N LYS A 269 9.65 16.35 -8.91
CA LYS A 269 8.64 16.80 -9.88
C LYS A 269 7.40 15.94 -9.88
N SER A 270 7.56 14.63 -9.81
CA SER A 270 6.45 13.67 -9.79
C SER A 270 5.59 13.82 -8.52
N TYR A 271 6.20 14.11 -7.38
CA TYR A 271 5.46 14.38 -6.14
C TYR A 271 4.78 15.75 -6.13
N VAL A 272 5.37 16.77 -6.73
CA VAL A 272 4.72 18.09 -6.92
C VAL A 272 3.46 17.92 -7.77
N GLU A 273 3.54 17.18 -8.89
CA GLU A 273 2.38 16.87 -9.74
C GLU A 273 1.29 16.11 -8.97
N MET A 274 1.66 15.14 -8.13
CA MET A 274 0.71 14.45 -7.27
C MET A 274 0.03 15.41 -6.28
N GLY A 275 0.79 16.32 -5.69
CA GLY A 275 0.25 17.34 -4.79
C GLY A 275 -0.73 18.29 -5.47
N ASP A 276 -0.49 18.67 -6.74
CA ASP A 276 -1.45 19.44 -7.54
C ASP A 276 -2.75 18.66 -7.78
N ALA A 277 -2.66 17.36 -8.05
CA ALA A 277 -3.84 16.50 -8.18
C ALA A 277 -4.64 16.39 -6.86
N MET A 278 -3.96 16.47 -5.70
CA MET A 278 -4.60 16.53 -4.39
C MET A 278 -5.27 17.89 -4.18
N ARG A 279 -4.57 19.00 -4.44
CA ARG A 279 -5.06 20.39 -4.36
C ARG A 279 -6.31 20.60 -5.22
N SER A 280 -6.28 20.13 -6.45
CA SER A 280 -7.41 20.21 -7.40
C SER A 280 -8.54 19.22 -7.11
N ARG A 281 -8.37 18.33 -6.12
CA ARG A 281 -9.30 17.22 -5.74
C ARG A 281 -9.53 16.15 -6.80
N LYS A 282 -8.94 16.23 -7.98
CA LYS A 282 -9.07 15.23 -9.05
C LYS A 282 -8.68 13.83 -8.58
N LEU A 283 -7.66 13.74 -7.72
CA LEU A 283 -7.18 12.49 -7.16
C LEU A 283 -8.28 11.71 -6.42
N TYR A 284 -9.23 12.41 -5.79
CA TYR A 284 -10.24 11.84 -4.90
C TYR A 284 -11.63 11.71 -5.51
N GLU A 285 -11.87 12.26 -6.71
CA GLU A 285 -13.20 12.31 -7.33
C GLU A 285 -13.85 10.92 -7.42
N HIS A 286 -13.15 9.95 -7.98
CA HIS A 286 -13.67 8.60 -8.11
C HIS A 286 -13.84 7.90 -6.74
N TYR A 287 -12.99 8.19 -5.76
CA TYR A 287 -13.11 7.67 -4.40
C TYR A 287 -14.41 8.15 -3.74
N PHE A 288 -14.71 9.44 -3.78
CA PHE A 288 -15.92 9.99 -3.15
C PHE A 288 -17.22 9.44 -3.74
N ASN A 289 -17.19 9.03 -5.01
CA ASN A 289 -18.31 8.36 -5.67
C ASN A 289 -18.36 6.83 -5.40
N ASN A 290 -17.30 6.25 -4.84
CA ASN A 290 -17.15 4.81 -4.63
C ASN A 290 -16.53 4.48 -3.27
N LYS A 291 -16.95 5.18 -2.22
CA LYS A 291 -16.39 4.99 -0.87
C LYS A 291 -16.53 3.55 -0.39
N PRO A 292 -15.54 3.03 0.36
CA PRO A 292 -15.69 1.74 1.02
C PRO A 292 -16.82 1.80 2.04
N SER A 293 -17.46 0.66 2.29
CA SER A 293 -18.57 0.55 3.27
C SER A 293 -18.11 0.83 4.71
N SER A 294 -16.83 0.69 4.99
CA SER A 294 -16.22 1.00 6.29
C SER A 294 -14.79 1.47 6.11
N LEU A 295 -14.37 2.39 6.96
CA LEU A 295 -12.98 2.82 7.06
C LEU A 295 -12.15 1.82 7.86
N GLY A 296 -10.84 1.85 7.67
CA GLY A 296 -9.87 1.07 8.41
C GLY A 296 -9.88 1.38 9.92
N LYS A 297 -9.24 0.50 10.68
CA LYS A 297 -9.27 0.55 12.16
C LYS A 297 -8.22 1.51 12.73
N THR A 298 -7.09 1.65 12.07
CA THR A 298 -5.98 2.49 12.54
C THR A 298 -6.25 3.94 12.24
N LYS A 299 -6.42 4.77 13.28
CA LYS A 299 -6.77 6.18 13.15
C LYS A 299 -5.54 7.08 13.13
N LEU A 300 -5.74 8.33 12.70
CA LEU A 300 -4.67 9.32 12.66
C LEU A 300 -4.01 9.51 14.04
N GLU A 301 -4.79 9.45 15.11
CA GLU A 301 -4.32 9.53 16.51
C GLU A 301 -3.45 8.32 16.92
N ASP A 302 -3.67 7.15 16.31
CA ASP A 302 -2.81 5.98 16.54
C ASP A 302 -1.48 6.15 15.82
N PHE A 303 -1.52 6.59 14.55
CA PHE A 303 -0.31 6.91 13.80
C PHE A 303 0.48 8.09 14.43
N ALA A 304 -0.18 9.05 15.05
CA ALA A 304 0.49 10.17 15.73
C ALA A 304 1.45 9.69 16.83
N LYS A 305 1.16 8.55 17.48
CA LYS A 305 2.08 7.93 18.46
C LYS A 305 3.35 7.40 17.78
N GLU A 306 3.21 6.81 16.59
CA GLU A 306 4.36 6.34 15.77
C GLU A 306 5.19 7.54 15.29
N PHE A 307 4.52 8.61 14.83
CA PHE A 307 5.18 9.85 14.44
C PHE A 307 5.98 10.46 15.60
N ALA A 308 5.41 10.50 16.81
CA ALA A 308 6.08 11.02 17.99
C ALA A 308 7.33 10.20 18.36
N GLN A 309 7.30 8.88 18.22
CA GLN A 309 8.48 8.03 18.44
C GLN A 309 9.62 8.38 17.47
N VAL A 310 9.32 8.57 16.18
CA VAL A 310 10.33 8.94 15.17
C VAL A 310 10.82 10.37 15.39
N TYR A 311 9.93 11.28 15.81
CA TYR A 311 10.27 12.67 16.13
C TYR A 311 11.25 12.78 17.31
N GLN A 312 11.11 11.91 18.33
CA GLN A 312 11.95 11.90 19.53
C GLN A 312 13.31 11.19 19.31
N ALA A 313 13.43 10.33 18.28
CA ALA A 313 14.65 9.60 17.95
C ALA A 313 15.68 10.51 17.24
#